data_b71c53bca145826ec81fbbaad9463413
#
_entry.id   b71c53bca145826ec81fbbaad9463413
#
_cell.length_a   1.000
_cell.length_b   1.000
_cell.length_c   1.000
_cell.angle_alpha   90.00
_cell.angle_beta   90.00
_cell.angle_gamma   90.00
#
_symmetry.space_group_name_H-M   'P 1'
#
loop_
_entity.id
_entity.type
_entity.pdbx_description
1 polymer ?
#
loop_
_entity_poly.entity_id
_entity_poly.type
_entity_poly.pdbx_seq_one_letter_code
_entity_poly.pdbx_strand_id
1 'polypeptide(L)'
;AYGIVSNVTDEKSVQDMVDEIVEKFGRLDVLVNNAGISQKVTVEDMTLDDMKRIFNVNMFGLFLVTQKCMKVMRAQKYGRIVNLSSVSGKRGGGIFGGAHYSASKAAVLAFSKNLSREICAEGITVNSVCPGLINTEIWKSLPKEEADKVIDGIPMGRPGETQEVANAIVFLASKEASYITGEEIDINGGSHMD
;
A
#
# COMPACT_ATOMS: atom_id res chain seq x y z
N ALA A 1 21.31 0.87 -6.09
CA ALA A 1 20.25 0.08 -5.44
C ALA A 1 20.84 -1.19 -4.82
N TYR A 2 20.25 -1.66 -3.72
CA TYR A 2 20.60 -2.90 -3.03
C TYR A 2 19.34 -3.76 -2.90
N GLY A 3 19.44 -5.04 -3.24
CA GLY A 3 18.31 -5.97 -3.23
C GLY A 3 18.44 -6.99 -2.11
N ILE A 4 17.34 -7.19 -1.37
CA ILE A 4 17.20 -8.22 -0.34
C ILE A 4 15.97 -9.06 -0.69
N VAL A 5 16.11 -10.38 -0.66
CA VAL A 5 14.97 -11.29 -0.82
C VAL A 5 14.32 -11.50 0.54
N SER A 6 13.07 -11.12 0.68
CA SER A 6 12.33 -11.29 1.93
C SER A 6 10.87 -11.71 1.67
N ASN A 7 10.34 -12.55 2.55
CA ASN A 7 8.93 -12.90 2.58
C ASN A 7 8.25 -12.08 3.67
N VAL A 8 7.39 -11.13 3.27
CA VAL A 8 6.68 -10.24 4.22
C VAL A 8 5.74 -10.98 5.17
N THR A 9 5.37 -12.23 4.88
CA THR A 9 4.50 -13.05 5.73
C THR A 9 5.26 -13.90 6.74
N ASP A 10 6.59 -13.87 6.73
CA ASP A 10 7.46 -14.58 7.64
C ASP A 10 8.19 -13.59 8.56
N GLU A 11 7.90 -13.69 9.86
CA GLU A 11 8.43 -12.73 10.84
C GLU A 11 9.97 -12.75 10.91
N LYS A 12 10.58 -13.94 10.78
CA LYS A 12 12.04 -14.06 10.80
C LYS A 12 12.64 -13.43 9.55
N SER A 13 12.09 -13.71 8.38
CA SER A 13 12.53 -13.12 7.11
C SER A 13 12.47 -11.60 7.13
N VAL A 14 11.40 -11.02 7.72
CA VAL A 14 11.27 -9.58 7.89
C VAL A 14 12.29 -9.02 8.88
N GLN A 15 12.53 -9.71 10.00
CA GLN A 15 13.55 -9.27 10.98
C GLN A 15 14.94 -9.28 10.35
N ASP A 16 15.32 -10.39 9.70
CA ASP A 16 16.64 -10.52 9.04
C ASP A 16 16.85 -9.40 7.99
N MET A 17 15.81 -9.08 7.20
CA MET A 17 15.85 -7.97 6.22
C MET A 17 16.11 -6.61 6.90
N VAL A 18 15.42 -6.31 7.99
CA VAL A 18 15.59 -5.03 8.69
C VAL A 18 16.97 -4.94 9.33
N ASP A 19 17.45 -6.04 9.94
CA ASP A 19 18.77 -6.10 10.56
C ASP A 19 19.87 -5.89 9.51
N GLU A 20 19.78 -6.52 8.33
CA GLU A 20 20.72 -6.34 7.23
C GLU A 20 20.73 -4.88 6.71
N ILE A 21 19.56 -4.22 6.62
CA ILE A 21 19.48 -2.80 6.24
C ILE A 21 20.20 -1.93 7.27
N VAL A 22 19.96 -2.15 8.56
CA VAL A 22 20.55 -1.35 9.63
C VAL A 22 22.06 -1.61 9.72
N GLU A 23 22.51 -2.83 9.60
CA GLU A 23 23.93 -3.17 9.56
C GLU A 23 24.65 -2.47 8.39
N LYS A 24 24.03 -2.48 7.20
CA LYS A 24 24.64 -1.94 5.99
C LYS A 24 24.61 -0.42 5.91
N PHE A 25 23.51 0.22 6.31
CA PHE A 25 23.27 1.65 6.08
C PHE A 25 23.25 2.49 7.38
N GLY A 26 23.20 1.85 8.55
CA GLY A 26 23.16 2.50 9.86
C GLY A 26 21.81 3.16 10.18
N ARG A 27 20.87 3.19 9.24
CA ARG A 27 19.57 3.87 9.38
C ARG A 27 18.50 3.33 8.43
N LEU A 28 17.23 3.67 8.75
CA LEU A 28 16.08 3.41 7.90
C LEU A 28 15.12 4.60 7.98
N ASP A 29 15.03 5.39 6.91
CA ASP A 29 14.31 6.67 6.91
C ASP A 29 12.90 6.56 6.34
N VAL A 30 12.73 5.72 5.32
CA VAL A 30 11.48 5.59 4.57
C VAL A 30 11.11 4.12 4.46
N LEU A 31 9.86 3.83 4.75
CA LEU A 31 9.23 2.54 4.49
C LEU A 31 8.09 2.74 3.48
N VAL A 32 8.15 2.02 2.37
CA VAL A 32 7.03 1.92 1.43
C VAL A 32 6.49 0.50 1.46
N ASN A 33 5.33 0.30 2.06
CA ASN A 33 4.64 -0.98 2.07
C ASN A 33 3.88 -1.15 0.75
N ASN A 34 4.56 -1.69 -0.25
CA ASN A 34 4.02 -1.90 -1.60
C ASN A 34 3.59 -3.36 -1.86
N ALA A 35 4.15 -4.32 -1.14
CA ALA A 35 3.83 -5.73 -1.33
C ALA A 35 2.33 -5.99 -1.19
N GLY A 36 1.75 -6.70 -2.15
CA GLY A 36 0.33 -7.00 -2.15
C GLY A 36 -0.07 -7.94 -3.26
N ILE A 37 -1.15 -8.66 -3.03
CA ILE A 37 -1.77 -9.57 -4.01
C ILE A 37 -3.26 -9.27 -4.13
N SER A 38 -3.85 -9.64 -5.26
CA SER A 38 -5.27 -9.57 -5.49
C SER A 38 -5.80 -10.88 -6.07
N GLN A 39 -7.11 -11.07 -5.99
CA GLN A 39 -7.81 -12.18 -6.59
C GLN A 39 -9.23 -11.74 -6.92
N LYS A 40 -9.69 -12.04 -8.14
CA LYS A 40 -11.08 -11.82 -8.54
C LYS A 40 -11.87 -13.10 -8.26
N VAL A 41 -12.74 -13.04 -7.27
CA VAL A 41 -13.65 -14.14 -6.90
C VAL A 41 -14.91 -13.54 -6.27
N THR A 42 -16.08 -14.15 -6.50
CA THR A 42 -17.33 -13.75 -5.86
C THR A 42 -17.31 -14.13 -4.37
N VAL A 43 -18.17 -13.52 -3.56
CA VAL A 43 -18.27 -13.90 -2.13
C VAL A 43 -18.80 -15.32 -1.98
N GLU A 44 -19.68 -15.76 -2.88
CA GLU A 44 -20.27 -17.10 -2.88
C GLU A 44 -19.22 -18.20 -3.12
N ASP A 45 -18.25 -17.93 -4.03
CA ASP A 45 -17.21 -18.91 -4.39
C ASP A 45 -15.93 -18.76 -3.54
N MET A 46 -15.85 -17.68 -2.73
CA MET A 46 -14.66 -17.36 -1.94
C MET A 46 -14.50 -18.32 -0.78
N THR A 47 -13.34 -18.96 -0.69
CA THR A 47 -13.02 -19.79 0.47
C THR A 47 -12.44 -18.98 1.62
N LEU A 48 -12.48 -19.53 2.83
CA LEU A 48 -11.81 -18.94 3.98
C LEU A 48 -10.28 -18.85 3.76
N ASP A 49 -9.72 -19.78 3.01
CA ASP A 49 -8.28 -19.78 2.71
C ASP A 49 -7.90 -18.69 1.70
N ASP A 50 -8.78 -18.35 0.75
CA ASP A 50 -8.61 -17.14 -0.09
C ASP A 50 -8.58 -15.88 0.76
N MET A 51 -9.53 -15.74 1.70
CA MET A 51 -9.57 -14.62 2.63
C MET A 51 -8.27 -14.52 3.43
N LYS A 52 -7.83 -15.61 4.07
CA LYS A 52 -6.59 -15.66 4.85
C LYS A 52 -5.37 -15.31 4.00
N ARG A 53 -5.26 -15.85 2.79
CA ARG A 53 -4.14 -15.61 1.89
C ARG A 53 -4.00 -14.13 1.52
N ILE A 54 -5.09 -13.47 1.17
CA ILE A 54 -5.11 -12.05 0.85
C ILE A 54 -4.73 -11.21 2.09
N PHE A 55 -5.34 -11.47 3.23
CA PHE A 55 -5.03 -10.74 4.46
C PHE A 55 -3.61 -10.98 4.96
N ASN A 56 -3.10 -12.20 4.82
CA ASN A 56 -1.75 -12.55 5.25
C ASN A 56 -0.69 -11.70 4.56
N VAL A 57 -0.83 -11.49 3.25
CA VAL A 57 0.11 -10.63 2.51
C VAL A 57 -0.20 -9.15 2.70
N ASN A 58 -1.46 -8.73 2.43
CA ASN A 58 -1.81 -7.32 2.29
C ASN A 58 -1.90 -6.57 3.61
N MET A 59 -2.21 -7.27 4.71
CA MET A 59 -2.39 -6.64 6.02
C MET A 59 -1.38 -7.14 7.05
N PHE A 60 -1.27 -8.46 7.25
CA PHE A 60 -0.38 -8.99 8.30
C PHE A 60 1.09 -8.82 7.90
N GLY A 61 1.43 -9.00 6.62
CA GLY A 61 2.77 -8.72 6.10
C GLY A 61 3.14 -7.24 6.27
N LEU A 62 2.23 -6.33 5.88
CA LEU A 62 2.41 -4.89 6.09
C LEU A 62 2.62 -4.57 7.59
N PHE A 63 1.82 -5.16 8.48
CA PHE A 63 1.97 -4.99 9.92
C PHE A 63 3.34 -5.45 10.41
N LEU A 64 3.79 -6.64 10.03
CA LEU A 64 5.10 -7.19 10.44
C LEU A 64 6.25 -6.28 10.00
N VAL A 65 6.28 -5.88 8.73
CA VAL A 65 7.33 -4.99 8.21
C VAL A 65 7.29 -3.65 8.93
N THR A 66 6.11 -3.05 9.09
CA THR A 66 5.93 -1.78 9.78
C THR A 66 6.42 -1.86 11.22
N GLN A 67 6.06 -2.91 11.96
CA GLN A 67 6.45 -3.11 13.36
C GLN A 67 7.97 -3.17 13.54
N LYS A 68 8.68 -3.88 12.65
CA LYS A 68 10.14 -3.98 12.73
C LYS A 68 10.83 -2.67 12.32
N CYS A 69 10.42 -2.05 11.21
CA CYS A 69 10.96 -0.78 10.76
C CYS A 69 10.71 0.36 11.74
N MET A 70 9.52 0.42 12.34
CA MET A 70 9.14 1.44 13.31
C MET A 70 10.08 1.48 14.53
N LYS A 71 10.59 0.34 15.00
CA LYS A 71 11.58 0.30 16.11
C LYS A 71 12.84 1.09 15.78
N VAL A 72 13.33 0.96 14.55
CA VAL A 72 14.50 1.70 14.07
C VAL A 72 14.18 3.18 13.95
N MET A 73 13.05 3.52 13.34
CA MET A 73 12.60 4.91 13.15
C MET A 73 12.38 5.64 14.49
N ARG A 74 11.82 4.97 15.49
CA ARG A 74 11.69 5.51 16.87
C ARG A 74 13.02 5.87 17.49
N ALA A 75 14.02 4.98 17.38
CA ALA A 75 15.38 5.25 17.88
C ALA A 75 16.03 6.45 17.17
N GLN A 76 15.73 6.66 15.90
CA GLN A 76 16.20 7.80 15.09
C GLN A 76 15.43 9.09 15.32
N LYS A 77 14.23 9.02 15.93
CA LYS A 77 13.24 10.11 16.01
C LYS A 77 12.89 10.70 14.63
N TYR A 78 12.86 9.85 13.64
CA TYR A 78 12.56 10.21 12.24
C TYR A 78 12.09 8.98 11.48
N GLY A 79 11.01 9.13 10.71
CA GLY A 79 10.54 8.11 9.77
C GLY A 79 9.44 8.64 8.86
N ARG A 80 9.32 8.01 7.70
CA ARG A 80 8.25 8.22 6.74
C ARG A 80 7.70 6.86 6.33
N ILE A 81 6.44 6.61 6.63
CA ILE A 81 5.77 5.35 6.26
C ILE A 81 4.69 5.67 5.24
N VAL A 82 4.77 5.05 4.08
CA VAL A 82 3.77 5.18 3.02
C VAL A 82 3.21 3.80 2.69
N ASN A 83 1.92 3.62 2.92
CA ASN A 83 1.21 2.36 2.74
C ASN A 83 0.41 2.36 1.44
N LEU A 84 0.57 1.34 0.58
CA LEU A 84 -0.24 1.19 -0.62
C LEU A 84 -1.58 0.53 -0.27
N SER A 85 -2.63 1.35 -0.24
CA SER A 85 -4.01 0.90 -0.24
C SER A 85 -4.53 0.76 -1.69
N SER A 86 -5.75 1.16 -1.92
CA SER A 86 -6.43 1.17 -3.22
C SER A 86 -7.73 1.96 -3.10
N VAL A 87 -8.22 2.50 -4.21
CA VAL A 87 -9.59 2.99 -4.31
C VAL A 87 -10.62 1.91 -3.92
N SER A 88 -10.29 0.62 -4.12
CA SER A 88 -11.11 -0.49 -3.68
C SER A 88 -11.25 -0.59 -2.16
N GLY A 89 -10.29 -0.10 -1.40
CA GLY A 89 -10.36 -0.02 0.07
C GLY A 89 -11.34 1.06 0.55
N LYS A 90 -11.59 2.09 -0.24
CA LYS A 90 -12.53 3.18 0.07
C LYS A 90 -13.97 2.83 -0.33
N ARG A 91 -14.18 2.50 -1.61
CA ARG A 91 -15.53 2.31 -2.17
C ARG A 91 -15.96 0.85 -2.32
N GLY A 92 -15.06 -0.10 -2.10
CA GLY A 92 -15.28 -1.49 -2.47
C GLY A 92 -15.19 -1.73 -3.98
N GLY A 93 -15.24 -2.99 -4.38
CA GLY A 93 -15.24 -3.39 -5.79
C GLY A 93 -13.88 -3.24 -6.46
N GLY A 94 -13.87 -3.46 -7.76
CA GLY A 94 -12.68 -3.40 -8.61
C GLY A 94 -12.66 -4.53 -9.63
N ILE A 95 -11.91 -4.34 -10.72
CA ILE A 95 -11.85 -5.34 -11.80
C ILE A 95 -10.99 -6.53 -11.41
N PHE A 96 -9.97 -6.29 -10.61
CA PHE A 96 -8.94 -7.27 -10.28
C PHE A 96 -9.06 -7.81 -8.84
N GLY A 97 -10.00 -7.31 -8.04
CA GLY A 97 -10.12 -7.69 -6.63
C GLY A 97 -11.54 -8.03 -6.21
N GLY A 98 -11.69 -9.09 -5.43
CA GLY A 98 -12.93 -9.44 -4.76
C GLY A 98 -13.09 -8.71 -3.42
N ALA A 99 -14.15 -9.06 -2.66
CA ALA A 99 -14.46 -8.44 -1.37
C ALA A 99 -13.32 -8.54 -0.34
N HIS A 100 -12.60 -9.66 -0.32
CA HIS A 100 -11.43 -9.86 0.56
C HIS A 100 -10.27 -8.90 0.25
N TYR A 101 -10.03 -8.58 -1.03
CA TYR A 101 -9.04 -7.59 -1.42
C TYR A 101 -9.45 -6.19 -0.93
N SER A 102 -10.69 -5.79 -1.23
CA SER A 102 -11.23 -4.49 -0.78
C SER A 102 -11.18 -4.36 0.74
N ALA A 103 -11.59 -5.40 1.47
CA ALA A 103 -11.51 -5.44 2.93
C ALA A 103 -10.07 -5.32 3.45
N SER A 104 -9.11 -6.01 2.83
CA SER A 104 -7.70 -5.91 3.22
C SER A 104 -7.13 -4.51 3.00
N LYS A 105 -7.51 -3.84 1.91
CA LYS A 105 -7.07 -2.47 1.61
C LYS A 105 -7.76 -1.42 2.49
N ALA A 106 -9.02 -1.63 2.88
CA ALA A 106 -9.69 -0.83 3.90
C ALA A 106 -9.02 -0.97 5.28
N ALA A 107 -8.62 -2.20 5.65
CA ALA A 107 -7.88 -2.45 6.88
C ALA A 107 -6.54 -1.69 6.93
N VAL A 108 -5.83 -1.58 5.80
CA VAL A 108 -4.60 -0.77 5.68
C VAL A 108 -4.88 0.70 6.00
N LEU A 109 -5.99 1.28 5.52
CA LEU A 109 -6.36 2.68 5.77
C LEU A 109 -6.61 2.93 7.26
N ALA A 110 -7.45 2.10 7.88
CA ALA A 110 -7.75 2.22 9.30
C ALA A 110 -6.50 2.03 10.17
N PHE A 111 -5.66 1.04 9.85
CA PHE A 111 -4.38 0.81 10.52
C PHE A 111 -3.46 2.02 10.42
N SER A 112 -3.32 2.59 9.22
CA SER A 112 -2.47 3.76 8.98
C SER A 112 -2.91 4.97 9.79
N LYS A 113 -4.21 5.26 9.86
CA LYS A 113 -4.78 6.35 10.66
C LYS A 113 -4.54 6.17 12.16
N ASN A 114 -4.72 4.95 12.66
CA ASN A 114 -4.45 4.69 14.07
C ASN A 114 -2.95 4.83 14.39
N LEU A 115 -2.10 4.20 13.58
CA LEU A 115 -0.66 4.23 13.76
C LEU A 115 -0.11 5.67 13.69
N SER A 116 -0.62 6.49 12.78
CA SER A 116 -0.20 7.89 12.66
C SER A 116 -0.40 8.67 13.97
N ARG A 117 -1.55 8.48 14.64
CA ARG A 117 -1.84 9.11 15.95
C ARG A 117 -0.93 8.61 17.06
N GLU A 118 -0.56 7.32 17.00
CA GLU A 118 0.29 6.70 18.01
C GLU A 118 1.73 7.23 17.99
N ILE A 119 2.28 7.51 16.78
CA ILE A 119 3.73 7.75 16.64
C ILE A 119 4.10 9.12 16.06
N CYS A 120 3.15 9.98 15.68
CA CYS A 120 3.48 11.27 15.06
C CYS A 120 4.33 12.19 15.96
N ALA A 121 4.13 12.14 17.27
CA ALA A 121 4.94 12.91 18.23
C ALA A 121 6.42 12.48 18.28
N GLU A 122 6.73 11.33 17.71
CA GLU A 122 8.11 10.80 17.65
C GLU A 122 8.84 11.21 16.35
N GLY A 123 8.27 12.12 15.55
CA GLY A 123 8.86 12.60 14.28
C GLY A 123 8.64 11.65 13.10
N ILE A 124 7.67 10.73 13.24
CA ILE A 124 7.35 9.73 12.22
C ILE A 124 5.97 10.04 11.62
N THR A 125 5.88 10.12 10.30
CA THR A 125 4.59 10.27 9.60
C THR A 125 4.15 8.96 8.97
N VAL A 126 2.84 8.72 8.94
CA VAL A 126 2.23 7.54 8.32
C VAL A 126 1.10 7.99 7.42
N ASN A 127 1.22 7.73 6.13
CA ASN A 127 0.20 8.08 5.14
C ASN A 127 -0.11 6.89 4.24
N SER A 128 -1.23 6.96 3.55
CA SER A 128 -1.64 5.96 2.57
C SER A 128 -1.81 6.58 1.20
N VAL A 129 -1.51 5.83 0.15
CA VAL A 129 -1.91 6.17 -1.22
C VAL A 129 -2.99 5.20 -1.69
N CYS A 130 -3.98 5.72 -2.41
CA CYS A 130 -5.14 4.98 -2.91
C CYS A 130 -5.17 5.03 -4.45
N PRO A 131 -4.34 4.22 -5.14
CA PRO A 131 -4.39 4.17 -6.59
C PRO A 131 -5.72 3.63 -7.09
N GLY A 132 -6.21 4.21 -8.19
CA GLY A 132 -7.26 3.65 -9.02
C GLY A 132 -6.73 2.64 -10.01
N LEU A 133 -7.19 2.73 -11.26
CA LEU A 133 -6.67 1.93 -12.35
C LEU A 133 -5.30 2.47 -12.78
N ILE A 134 -4.27 1.62 -12.72
CA ILE A 134 -2.89 1.98 -13.07
C ILE A 134 -2.40 1.06 -14.20
N ASN A 135 -1.70 1.64 -15.17
CA ASN A 135 -1.10 0.94 -16.31
C ASN A 135 0.05 0.03 -15.85
N THR A 136 -0.29 -1.23 -15.62
CA THR A 136 0.62 -2.32 -15.18
C THR A 136 0.43 -3.53 -16.08
N GLU A 137 1.28 -4.53 -15.96
CA GLU A 137 1.15 -5.77 -16.73
C GLU A 137 -0.19 -6.48 -16.52
N ILE A 138 -0.78 -6.37 -15.32
CA ILE A 138 -2.12 -6.93 -15.03
C ILE A 138 -3.19 -6.24 -15.90
N TRP A 139 -3.11 -4.93 -16.07
CA TRP A 139 -4.02 -4.17 -16.90
C TRP A 139 -3.95 -4.58 -18.37
N LYS A 140 -2.74 -4.80 -18.89
CA LYS A 140 -2.51 -5.18 -20.29
C LYS A 140 -3.09 -6.55 -20.65
N SER A 141 -3.43 -7.38 -19.65
CA SER A 141 -4.04 -8.69 -19.88
C SER A 141 -5.56 -8.66 -20.09
N LEU A 142 -6.21 -7.50 -19.90
CA LEU A 142 -7.66 -7.37 -20.11
C LEU A 142 -8.04 -7.33 -21.60
N PRO A 143 -9.16 -7.95 -21.98
CA PRO A 143 -9.76 -7.75 -23.29
C PRO A 143 -10.09 -6.25 -23.50
N LYS A 144 -9.90 -5.78 -24.74
CA LYS A 144 -10.07 -4.35 -25.08
C LYS A 144 -11.44 -3.80 -24.68
N GLU A 145 -12.53 -4.55 -24.92
CA GLU A 145 -13.88 -4.11 -24.58
C GLU A 145 -14.11 -3.93 -23.07
N GLU A 146 -13.46 -4.77 -22.24
CA GLU A 146 -13.51 -4.62 -20.79
C GLU A 146 -12.66 -3.42 -20.35
N ALA A 147 -11.49 -3.24 -20.97
CA ALA A 147 -10.62 -2.13 -20.75
C ALA A 147 -11.30 -0.79 -21.04
N ASP A 148 -11.95 -0.67 -22.22
CA ASP A 148 -12.65 0.54 -22.64
C ASP A 148 -13.78 0.91 -21.66
N LYS A 149 -14.60 -0.07 -21.23
CA LYS A 149 -15.67 0.16 -20.23
C LYS A 149 -15.16 0.70 -18.89
N VAL A 150 -13.97 0.29 -18.50
CA VAL A 150 -13.36 0.75 -17.24
C VAL A 150 -12.82 2.16 -17.40
N ILE A 151 -12.19 2.45 -18.53
CA ILE A 151 -11.69 3.80 -18.85
C ILE A 151 -12.84 4.81 -18.91
N ASP A 152 -13.99 4.44 -19.49
CA ASP A 152 -15.20 5.27 -19.54
C ASP A 152 -15.67 5.72 -18.14
N GLY A 153 -15.39 4.93 -17.11
CA GLY A 153 -15.68 5.26 -15.70
C GLY A 153 -14.63 6.16 -15.03
N ILE A 154 -13.57 6.56 -15.74
CA ILE A 154 -12.52 7.44 -15.18
C ILE A 154 -12.68 8.84 -15.79
N PRO A 155 -12.98 9.88 -15.00
CA PRO A 155 -13.15 11.24 -15.51
C PRO A 155 -11.96 11.78 -16.34
N MET A 156 -10.73 11.40 -16.00
CA MET A 156 -9.54 11.76 -16.79
C MET A 156 -9.39 10.95 -18.10
N GLY A 157 -10.27 9.97 -18.40
CA GLY A 157 -10.32 9.23 -19.65
C GLY A 157 -9.14 8.31 -19.93
N ARG A 158 -8.35 7.96 -18.91
CA ARG A 158 -7.21 7.06 -19.05
C ARG A 158 -6.85 6.38 -17.72
N PRO A 159 -6.13 5.25 -17.74
CA PRO A 159 -5.46 4.74 -16.55
C PRO A 159 -4.34 5.71 -16.12
N GLY A 160 -4.00 5.70 -14.84
CA GLY A 160 -2.80 6.36 -14.33
C GLY A 160 -1.53 5.58 -14.70
N GLU A 161 -0.40 6.26 -14.71
CA GLU A 161 0.90 5.63 -14.90
C GLU A 161 1.56 5.29 -13.55
N THR A 162 2.37 4.25 -13.51
CA THR A 162 3.10 3.85 -12.29
C THR A 162 3.94 4.99 -11.72
N GLN A 163 4.48 5.85 -12.59
CA GLN A 163 5.24 7.02 -12.19
C GLN A 163 4.39 8.07 -11.46
N GLU A 164 3.09 8.20 -11.79
CA GLU A 164 2.19 9.13 -11.10
C GLU A 164 1.96 8.70 -9.65
N VAL A 165 1.86 7.38 -9.40
CA VAL A 165 1.82 6.83 -8.04
C VAL A 165 3.15 7.02 -7.32
N ALA A 166 4.26 6.73 -7.98
CA ALA A 166 5.60 6.90 -7.41
C ALA A 166 5.88 8.36 -7.02
N ASN A 167 5.44 9.34 -7.81
CA ASN A 167 5.61 10.77 -7.49
C ASN A 167 4.91 11.16 -6.19
N ALA A 168 3.68 10.67 -5.96
CA ALA A 168 2.96 10.92 -4.71
C ALA A 168 3.65 10.26 -3.51
N ILE A 169 4.15 9.03 -3.68
CA ILE A 169 4.92 8.32 -2.64
C ILE A 169 6.19 9.10 -2.30
N VAL A 170 6.96 9.56 -3.29
CA VAL A 170 8.19 10.34 -3.09
C VAL A 170 7.88 11.65 -2.36
N PHE A 171 6.79 12.35 -2.73
CA PHE A 171 6.36 13.55 -2.02
C PHE A 171 6.06 13.24 -0.54
N LEU A 172 5.25 12.22 -0.24
CA LEU A 172 4.92 11.85 1.13
C LEU A 172 6.13 11.38 1.95
N ALA A 173 7.14 10.82 1.29
CA ALA A 173 8.41 10.38 1.90
C ALA A 173 9.39 11.55 2.13
N SER A 174 9.11 12.72 1.58
CA SER A 174 10.00 13.87 1.63
C SER A 174 9.87 14.69 2.93
N LYS A 175 10.76 15.66 3.12
CA LYS A 175 10.68 16.60 4.25
C LYS A 175 9.57 17.62 4.08
N GLU A 176 9.18 17.93 2.86
CA GLU A 176 8.12 18.87 2.50
C GLU A 176 6.76 18.38 3.00
N ALA A 177 6.58 17.06 3.12
CA ALA A 177 5.37 16.45 3.68
C ALA A 177 5.41 16.24 5.22
N SER A 178 6.31 16.92 5.94
CA SER A 178 6.55 16.67 7.37
C SER A 178 5.37 16.96 8.30
N TYR A 179 4.36 17.71 7.83
CA TYR A 179 3.14 17.99 8.59
C TYR A 179 1.91 17.22 8.06
N ILE A 180 2.13 16.28 7.13
CA ILE A 180 1.09 15.41 6.57
C ILE A 180 1.22 14.03 7.23
N THR A 181 0.22 13.62 8.01
CA THR A 181 0.17 12.30 8.63
C THR A 181 -1.27 11.84 8.84
N GLY A 182 -1.52 10.54 8.66
CA GLY A 182 -2.85 9.95 8.72
C GLY A 182 -3.69 10.18 7.47
N GLU A 183 -3.10 10.71 6.39
CA GLU A 183 -3.78 11.09 5.16
C GLU A 183 -3.89 9.93 4.17
N GLU A 184 -4.96 9.95 3.38
CA GLU A 184 -5.24 9.02 2.29
C GLU A 184 -5.25 9.78 0.97
N ILE A 185 -4.17 9.69 0.20
CA ILE A 185 -4.07 10.40 -1.08
C ILE A 185 -4.63 9.54 -2.21
N ASP A 186 -5.69 10.04 -2.85
CA ASP A 186 -6.28 9.43 -4.03
C ASP A 186 -5.48 9.73 -5.30
N ILE A 187 -5.14 8.65 -6.03
CA ILE A 187 -4.41 8.72 -7.31
C ILE A 187 -5.22 7.89 -8.32
N ASN A 188 -6.39 8.40 -8.72
CA ASN A 188 -7.40 7.59 -9.37
C ASN A 188 -8.07 8.25 -10.59
N GLY A 189 -7.59 9.41 -11.05
CA GLY A 189 -8.13 10.12 -12.20
C GLY A 189 -9.58 10.59 -12.02
N GLY A 190 -10.02 10.76 -10.78
CA GLY A 190 -11.39 11.18 -10.43
C GLY A 190 -12.40 10.03 -10.38
N SER A 191 -11.97 8.77 -10.48
CA SER A 191 -12.88 7.62 -10.41
C SER A 191 -13.51 7.40 -9.03
N HIS A 192 -12.98 8.08 -8.02
CA HIS A 192 -13.53 8.19 -6.67
C HIS A 192 -13.09 9.52 -6.06
N MET A 193 -14.00 10.20 -5.38
CA MET A 193 -13.78 11.46 -4.65
C MET A 193 -14.47 11.34 -3.29
N ASP A 194 -13.78 11.71 -2.22
CA ASP A 194 -14.31 11.77 -0.85
C ASP A 194 -15.13 13.05 -0.63
#